data_7bdd8089051475a9fcd1315369d3e437
#
_entry.id   7bdd8089051475a9fcd1315369d3e437
#
_cell.length_a   1.000
_cell.length_b   1.000
_cell.length_c   1.000
_cell.angle_alpha   90.00
_cell.angle_beta   90.00
_cell.angle_gamma   90.00
#
_symmetry.space_group_name_H-M   'P 1'
#
loop_
_entity.id
_entity.type
_entity.pdbx_description
1 polymer ?
#
loop_
_entity_poly.entity_id
_entity_poly.type
_entity_poly.pdbx_seq_one_letter_code
_entity_poly.pdbx_strand_id
1 'polypeptide(L)'
;FEKEHKNVLRDIAKITDPKSGLSTEFAQLNFEPTSYTDGWNRKQKAYAMTRDGFTMLVMGYTGQKAMKFKELYIKRFNEMEQFIKTLVSARKEFPLLTDNIKLLHENPKPYHFSNECDMLNRIVIGMTAKQFRLANGIEKGKSIRPYLSDEQITILDTLQKVDVGLLVAVPDYGQRKRYLEWYKTKIEKN
;
A
#
# COMPACT_ATOMS: atom_id res chain seq x y z
N PHE A 1 28.02 0.52 -1.86
CA PHE A 1 28.36 -0.02 -3.18
C PHE A 1 29.87 0.05 -3.47
N GLU A 2 30.68 0.55 -2.54
CA GLU A 2 32.15 0.61 -2.62
C GLU A 2 32.69 1.30 -3.89
N LYS A 3 31.95 2.27 -4.41
CA LYS A 3 32.37 3.07 -5.55
C LYS A 3 33.13 4.31 -5.10
N GLU A 4 34.23 4.59 -5.76
CA GLU A 4 34.96 5.84 -5.56
C GLU A 4 34.12 7.03 -6.00
N HIS A 5 34.25 8.14 -5.29
CA HIS A 5 33.50 9.38 -5.55
C HIS A 5 33.55 9.84 -7.02
N LYS A 6 34.75 9.83 -7.61
CA LYS A 6 34.93 10.20 -9.04
C LYS A 6 34.10 9.34 -10.00
N ASN A 7 33.95 8.05 -9.69
CA ASN A 7 33.15 7.11 -10.50
C ASN A 7 31.66 7.37 -10.34
N VAL A 8 31.20 7.71 -9.13
CA VAL A 8 29.81 8.12 -8.87
C VAL A 8 29.47 9.39 -9.65
N LEU A 9 30.33 10.41 -9.61
CA LEU A 9 30.14 11.64 -10.39
C LEU A 9 30.03 11.37 -11.89
N ARG A 10 30.90 10.50 -12.42
CA ARG A 10 30.87 10.10 -13.82
C ARG A 10 29.57 9.36 -14.18
N ASP A 11 29.11 8.47 -13.30
CA ASP A 11 27.90 7.69 -13.52
C ASP A 11 26.65 8.61 -13.48
N ILE A 12 26.62 9.60 -12.58
CA ILE A 12 25.57 10.63 -12.56
C ILE A 12 25.60 11.44 -13.86
N ALA A 13 26.78 11.92 -14.27
CA ALA A 13 26.91 12.67 -15.51
C ALA A 13 26.42 11.89 -16.75
N LYS A 14 26.66 10.58 -16.80
CA LYS A 14 26.14 9.72 -17.87
C LYS A 14 24.62 9.60 -17.86
N ILE A 15 24.01 9.44 -16.68
CA ILE A 15 22.56 9.28 -16.54
C ILE A 15 21.84 10.61 -16.86
N THR A 16 22.43 11.74 -16.45
CA THR A 16 21.85 13.06 -16.69
C THR A 16 22.21 13.68 -18.06
N ASP A 17 22.99 12.99 -18.87
CA ASP A 17 23.27 13.40 -20.24
C ASP A 17 21.97 13.41 -21.06
N PRO A 18 21.66 14.46 -21.84
CA PRO A 18 20.47 14.52 -22.68
C PRO A 18 20.32 13.34 -23.66
N LYS A 19 21.44 12.66 -24.01
CA LYS A 19 21.45 11.47 -24.89
C LYS A 19 21.18 10.17 -24.15
N SER A 20 21.07 10.19 -22.82
CA SER A 20 20.83 8.98 -22.00
C SER A 20 19.42 8.42 -22.15
N GLY A 21 18.48 9.23 -22.64
CA GLY A 21 17.04 8.91 -22.66
C GLY A 21 16.29 9.30 -21.38
N LEU A 22 16.98 9.78 -20.34
CA LEU A 22 16.33 10.33 -19.15
C LEU A 22 15.75 11.70 -19.45
N SER A 23 14.53 11.98 -19.00
CA SER A 23 13.93 13.30 -19.19
C SER A 23 14.71 14.38 -18.41
N THR A 24 14.83 15.57 -19.00
CA THR A 24 15.50 16.72 -18.36
C THR A 24 14.82 17.09 -17.05
N GLU A 25 13.49 17.02 -16.99
CA GLU A 25 12.71 17.28 -15.79
C GLU A 25 13.10 16.31 -14.67
N PHE A 26 13.15 14.99 -14.93
CA PHE A 26 13.55 14.01 -13.93
C PHE A 26 14.99 14.25 -13.47
N ALA A 27 15.91 14.54 -14.38
CA ALA A 27 17.31 14.81 -14.04
C ALA A 27 17.44 16.03 -13.11
N GLN A 28 16.75 17.13 -13.40
CA GLN A 28 16.80 18.36 -12.62
C GLN A 28 16.17 18.19 -11.22
N LEU A 29 15.05 17.47 -11.13
CA LEU A 29 14.37 17.22 -9.84
C LEU A 29 15.16 16.29 -8.92
N ASN A 30 15.97 15.40 -9.47
CA ASN A 30 16.56 14.30 -8.71
C ASN A 30 18.07 14.36 -8.53
N PHE A 31 18.78 15.24 -9.25
CA PHE A 31 20.23 15.41 -9.19
C PHE A 31 20.60 16.89 -9.18
N GLU A 32 20.72 17.48 -8.00
CA GLU A 32 21.10 18.87 -7.83
C GLU A 32 22.64 19.00 -7.70
N PRO A 33 23.33 19.69 -8.64
CA PRO A 33 24.75 19.94 -8.52
C PRO A 33 25.07 20.76 -7.25
N THR A 34 26.02 20.26 -6.46
CA THR A 34 26.48 20.93 -5.23
C THR A 34 27.99 20.76 -5.06
N SER A 35 28.51 21.15 -3.93
CA SER A 35 29.92 20.97 -3.60
C SER A 35 30.12 20.79 -2.11
N TYR A 36 31.20 20.14 -1.71
CA TYR A 36 31.64 20.01 -0.33
C TYR A 36 33.13 20.38 -0.22
N THR A 37 33.58 20.68 0.99
CA THR A 37 34.99 20.93 1.29
C THR A 37 35.61 19.66 1.86
N ASP A 38 36.69 19.18 1.23
CA ASP A 38 37.42 17.99 1.69
C ASP A 38 38.33 18.30 2.89
N GLY A 39 38.94 17.26 3.47
CA GLY A 39 39.84 17.36 4.63
C GLY A 39 41.10 18.24 4.40
N TRP A 40 41.40 18.63 3.18
CA TRP A 40 42.47 19.55 2.81
C TRP A 40 41.95 20.95 2.44
N ASN A 41 40.72 21.27 2.86
CA ASN A 41 40.06 22.57 2.58
C ASN A 41 39.89 22.88 1.09
N ARG A 42 39.76 21.85 0.21
CA ARG A 42 39.54 22.01 -1.22
C ARG A 42 38.07 21.79 -1.55
N LYS A 43 37.50 22.66 -2.39
CA LYS A 43 36.13 22.53 -2.86
C LYS A 43 36.01 21.40 -3.88
N GLN A 44 35.20 20.41 -3.58
CA GLN A 44 34.98 19.24 -4.43
C GLN A 44 33.54 19.25 -4.97
N LYS A 45 33.38 18.84 -6.23
CA LYS A 45 32.04 18.66 -6.84
C LYS A 45 31.28 17.54 -6.16
N ALA A 46 29.97 17.73 -5.99
CA ALA A 46 29.06 16.71 -5.48
C ALA A 46 27.66 16.89 -6.12
N TYR A 47 26.76 15.97 -5.83
CA TYR A 47 25.35 16.08 -6.13
C TYR A 47 24.54 15.79 -4.86
N ALA A 48 23.58 16.66 -4.55
CA ALA A 48 22.48 16.29 -3.72
C ALA A 48 21.49 15.48 -4.60
N MET A 49 21.02 14.34 -4.11
CA MET A 49 20.09 13.52 -4.87
C MET A 49 18.91 13.09 -4.01
N THR A 50 17.75 12.97 -4.62
CA THR A 50 16.57 12.42 -3.98
C THR A 50 16.67 10.89 -3.87
N ARG A 51 15.72 10.26 -3.16
CA ARG A 51 15.57 8.81 -3.13
C ARG A 51 15.42 8.22 -4.55
N ASP A 52 14.70 8.91 -5.44
CA ASP A 52 14.41 8.42 -6.78
C ASP A 52 15.64 8.57 -7.68
N GLY A 53 16.41 9.65 -7.54
CA GLY A 53 17.73 9.81 -8.16
C GLY A 53 18.71 8.72 -7.72
N PHE A 54 18.78 8.45 -6.41
CA PHE A 54 19.58 7.35 -5.87
C PHE A 54 19.15 6.00 -6.47
N THR A 55 17.86 5.72 -6.51
CA THR A 55 17.32 4.49 -7.07
C THR A 55 17.70 4.33 -8.54
N MET A 56 17.51 5.39 -9.34
CA MET A 56 17.89 5.40 -10.76
C MET A 56 19.39 5.11 -10.95
N LEU A 57 20.24 5.74 -10.15
CA LEU A 57 21.69 5.54 -10.20
C LEU A 57 22.07 4.09 -9.86
N VAL A 58 21.51 3.53 -8.79
CA VAL A 58 21.82 2.17 -8.32
C VAL A 58 21.25 1.10 -9.26
N MET A 59 20.15 1.37 -9.95
CA MET A 59 19.63 0.46 -10.99
C MET A 59 20.62 0.28 -12.15
N GLY A 60 21.50 1.23 -12.41
CA GLY A 60 22.60 1.09 -13.37
C GLY A 60 23.82 0.33 -12.85
N TYR A 61 23.90 0.07 -11.54
CA TYR A 61 25.07 -0.59 -10.93
C TYR A 61 25.03 -2.11 -11.09
N THR A 62 26.22 -2.73 -11.03
CA THR A 62 26.43 -4.18 -11.05
C THR A 62 27.08 -4.64 -9.75
N GLY A 63 27.23 -5.96 -9.58
CA GLY A 63 27.83 -6.57 -8.38
C GLY A 63 26.80 -6.94 -7.31
N GLN A 64 27.24 -7.75 -6.34
CA GLN A 64 26.35 -8.39 -5.35
C GLN A 64 25.47 -7.42 -4.56
N LYS A 65 26.04 -6.31 -4.08
CA LYS A 65 25.30 -5.30 -3.29
C LYS A 65 24.20 -4.63 -4.13
N ALA A 66 24.49 -4.33 -5.40
CA ALA A 66 23.52 -3.74 -6.31
C ALA A 66 22.42 -4.74 -6.70
N MET A 67 22.77 -6.01 -6.93
CA MET A 67 21.80 -7.07 -7.22
C MET A 67 20.85 -7.28 -6.04
N LYS A 68 21.36 -7.35 -4.81
CA LYS A 68 20.53 -7.45 -3.60
C LYS A 68 19.59 -6.25 -3.43
N PHE A 69 20.06 -5.03 -3.71
CA PHE A 69 19.20 -3.84 -3.69
C PHE A 69 18.07 -3.96 -4.73
N LYS A 70 18.38 -4.36 -5.98
CA LYS A 70 17.40 -4.53 -7.05
C LYS A 70 16.35 -5.59 -6.68
N GLU A 71 16.79 -6.72 -6.15
CA GLU A 71 15.89 -7.79 -5.68
C GLU A 71 14.91 -7.29 -4.60
N LEU A 72 15.43 -6.61 -3.57
CA LEU A 72 14.60 -6.04 -2.51
C LEU A 72 13.64 -4.96 -3.03
N TYR A 73 14.10 -4.14 -3.99
CA TYR A 73 13.25 -3.13 -4.62
C TYR A 73 12.11 -3.75 -5.41
N ILE A 74 12.41 -4.78 -6.23
CA ILE A 74 11.39 -5.52 -6.99
C ILE A 74 10.40 -6.21 -6.05
N LYS A 75 10.90 -6.86 -5.00
CA LYS A 75 10.04 -7.49 -3.99
C LYS A 75 9.08 -6.48 -3.37
N ARG A 76 9.59 -5.31 -2.95
CA ARG A 76 8.77 -4.25 -2.35
C ARG A 76 7.77 -3.67 -3.34
N PHE A 77 8.15 -3.51 -4.59
CA PHE A 77 7.23 -3.06 -5.65
C PHE A 77 6.08 -4.05 -5.85
N ASN A 78 6.38 -5.34 -5.92
CA ASN A 78 5.36 -6.39 -6.07
C ASN A 78 4.42 -6.45 -4.85
N GLU A 79 4.94 -6.30 -3.63
CA GLU A 79 4.13 -6.19 -2.41
C GLU A 79 3.16 -5.01 -2.49
N MET A 80 3.65 -3.83 -2.90
CA MET A 80 2.81 -2.64 -3.06
C MET A 80 1.76 -2.83 -4.17
N GLU A 81 2.11 -3.43 -5.30
CA GLU A 81 1.16 -3.73 -6.38
C GLU A 81 0.06 -4.68 -5.91
N GLN A 82 0.44 -5.74 -5.19
CA GLN A 82 -0.52 -6.68 -4.62
C GLN A 82 -1.45 -6.01 -3.61
N PHE A 83 -0.91 -5.15 -2.75
CA PHE A 83 -1.70 -4.37 -1.81
C PHE A 83 -2.72 -3.46 -2.51
N ILE A 84 -2.31 -2.75 -3.56
CA ILE A 84 -3.22 -1.92 -4.37
C ILE A 84 -4.31 -2.78 -5.01
N LYS A 85 -3.98 -3.95 -5.57
CA LYS A 85 -4.97 -4.88 -6.14
C LYS A 85 -6.00 -5.32 -5.10
N THR A 86 -5.56 -5.63 -3.89
CA THR A 86 -6.44 -6.02 -2.77
C THR A 86 -7.37 -4.88 -2.36
N LEU A 87 -6.85 -3.64 -2.28
CA LEU A 87 -7.68 -2.46 -2.00
C LEU A 87 -8.74 -2.21 -3.08
N VAL A 88 -8.38 -2.40 -4.34
CA VAL A 88 -9.30 -2.23 -5.48
C VAL A 88 -10.36 -3.34 -5.47
N SER A 89 -9.99 -4.60 -5.20
CA SER A 89 -10.92 -5.73 -5.08
C SER A 89 -11.96 -5.44 -3.98
N ALA A 90 -11.52 -5.11 -2.78
CA ALA A 90 -12.40 -4.80 -1.67
C ALA A 90 -13.37 -3.62 -1.94
N ARG A 91 -12.99 -2.70 -2.83
CA ARG A 91 -13.88 -1.63 -3.30
C ARG A 91 -14.94 -2.13 -4.29
N LYS A 92 -14.61 -3.07 -5.17
CA LYS A 92 -15.54 -3.61 -6.17
C LYS A 92 -16.67 -4.43 -5.53
N GLU A 93 -16.39 -5.13 -4.46
CA GLU A 93 -17.37 -5.95 -3.74
C GLU A 93 -18.34 -5.11 -2.88
N PHE A 94 -18.00 -3.85 -2.58
CA PHE A 94 -18.84 -3.00 -1.74
C PHE A 94 -20.23 -2.68 -2.34
N PRO A 95 -20.39 -2.41 -3.65
CA PRO A 95 -21.71 -2.28 -4.27
C PRO A 95 -22.57 -3.53 -4.14
N LEU A 96 -21.99 -4.73 -4.35
CA LEU A 96 -22.70 -6.01 -4.21
C LEU A 96 -23.20 -6.21 -2.77
N LEU A 97 -22.37 -5.90 -1.78
CA LEU A 97 -22.77 -5.94 -0.37
C LEU A 97 -23.95 -5.01 -0.11
N THR A 98 -23.88 -3.76 -0.59
CA THR A 98 -24.94 -2.78 -0.38
C THR A 98 -26.23 -3.13 -1.10
N ASP A 99 -26.16 -3.71 -2.29
CA ASP A 99 -27.33 -4.13 -3.06
C ASP A 99 -28.01 -5.35 -2.39
N ASN A 100 -27.26 -6.30 -1.86
CA ASN A 100 -27.82 -7.41 -1.10
C ASN A 100 -28.44 -6.96 0.23
N ILE A 101 -27.87 -5.96 0.90
CA ILE A 101 -28.50 -5.35 2.09
C ILE A 101 -29.85 -4.69 1.72
N LYS A 102 -29.94 -4.04 0.55
CA LYS A 102 -31.19 -3.48 0.06
C LYS A 102 -32.23 -4.58 -0.24
N LEU A 103 -31.80 -5.71 -0.81
CA LEU A 103 -32.69 -6.85 -1.07
C LEU A 103 -33.20 -7.50 0.20
N LEU A 104 -32.39 -7.54 1.26
CA LEU A 104 -32.76 -8.13 2.54
C LEU A 104 -33.81 -7.31 3.31
N HIS A 105 -33.92 -6.03 3.01
CA HIS A 105 -34.79 -5.08 3.73
C HIS A 105 -35.73 -4.36 2.77
N GLU A 106 -37.04 -4.47 2.98
CA GLU A 106 -38.07 -3.71 2.20
C GLU A 106 -37.85 -2.19 2.27
N ASN A 107 -37.34 -1.70 3.42
CA ASN A 107 -37.07 -0.28 3.63
C ASN A 107 -35.70 -0.08 4.30
N PRO A 108 -34.61 -0.18 3.53
CA PRO A 108 -33.25 -0.17 4.06
C PRO A 108 -32.93 1.19 4.71
N LYS A 109 -32.51 1.14 5.96
CA LYS A 109 -32.09 2.31 6.75
C LYS A 109 -30.56 2.41 6.78
N PRO A 110 -29.96 3.61 6.98
CA PRO A 110 -28.51 3.77 7.02
C PRO A 110 -27.80 2.86 8.01
N TYR A 111 -28.46 2.50 9.13
CA TYR A 111 -27.85 1.62 10.13
C TYR A 111 -27.76 0.15 9.67
N HIS A 112 -28.56 -0.31 8.72
CA HIS A 112 -28.41 -1.66 8.15
C HIS A 112 -27.05 -1.79 7.48
N PHE A 113 -26.67 -0.79 6.67
CA PHE A 113 -25.37 -0.76 6.00
C PHE A 113 -24.19 -0.61 6.97
N SER A 114 -24.33 0.29 7.96
CA SER A 114 -23.26 0.48 8.95
C SER A 114 -23.09 -0.73 9.86
N ASN A 115 -24.17 -1.44 10.21
CA ASN A 115 -24.10 -2.62 11.06
C ASN A 115 -23.36 -3.76 10.38
N GLU A 116 -23.63 -4.04 9.08
CA GLU A 116 -22.90 -5.07 8.33
C GLU A 116 -21.41 -4.71 8.19
N CYS A 117 -21.11 -3.49 7.77
CA CYS A 117 -19.72 -3.05 7.70
C CYS A 117 -18.99 -3.09 9.05
N ASP A 118 -19.67 -2.69 10.13
CA ASP A 118 -19.10 -2.72 11.47
C ASP A 118 -19.00 -4.15 12.05
N MET A 119 -19.86 -5.08 11.62
CA MET A 119 -19.69 -6.51 11.92
C MET A 119 -18.38 -7.03 11.34
N LEU A 120 -18.14 -6.81 10.05
CA LEU A 120 -16.89 -7.22 9.38
C LEU A 120 -15.67 -6.57 10.04
N ASN A 121 -15.74 -5.26 10.32
CA ASN A 121 -14.65 -4.56 11.00
C ASN A 121 -14.38 -5.14 12.40
N ARG A 122 -15.41 -5.41 13.20
CA ARG A 122 -15.22 -6.02 14.52
C ARG A 122 -14.59 -7.42 14.43
N ILE A 123 -14.98 -8.22 13.46
CA ILE A 123 -14.40 -9.54 13.25
C ILE A 123 -12.90 -9.43 12.89
N VAL A 124 -12.52 -8.48 12.04
CA VAL A 124 -11.14 -8.37 11.54
C VAL A 124 -10.23 -7.60 12.49
N ILE A 125 -10.67 -6.44 12.98
CA ILE A 125 -9.84 -5.51 13.75
C ILE A 125 -10.32 -5.29 15.19
N GLY A 126 -11.36 -6.01 15.64
CA GLY A 126 -11.87 -5.94 17.01
C GLY A 126 -12.72 -4.72 17.34
N MET A 127 -12.92 -3.79 16.40
CA MET A 127 -13.63 -2.53 16.66
C MET A 127 -14.38 -2.01 15.42
N THR A 128 -15.29 -1.05 15.65
CA THR A 128 -16.01 -0.38 14.56
C THR A 128 -15.10 0.59 13.79
N ALA A 129 -15.49 0.96 12.57
CA ALA A 129 -14.79 1.99 11.82
C ALA A 129 -14.75 3.35 12.55
N LYS A 130 -15.79 3.67 13.33
CA LYS A 130 -15.83 4.90 14.17
C LYS A 130 -14.79 4.85 15.28
N GLN A 131 -14.71 3.74 16.01
CA GLN A 131 -13.72 3.54 17.08
C GLN A 131 -12.29 3.58 16.54
N PHE A 132 -12.05 2.91 15.41
CA PHE A 132 -10.75 2.91 14.77
C PHE A 132 -10.30 4.31 14.34
N ARG A 133 -11.19 5.10 13.73
CA ARG A 133 -10.89 6.51 13.38
C ARG A 133 -10.52 7.34 14.61
N LEU A 134 -11.28 7.22 15.68
CA LEU A 134 -11.00 7.94 16.93
C LEU A 134 -9.64 7.57 17.52
N ALA A 135 -9.32 6.28 17.58
CA ALA A 135 -8.05 5.78 18.13
C ALA A 135 -6.83 6.21 17.30
N ASN A 136 -6.99 6.44 15.98
CA ASN A 136 -5.90 6.75 15.08
C ASN A 136 -5.89 8.20 14.57
N GLY A 137 -6.71 9.09 15.11
CA GLY A 137 -6.76 10.50 14.70
C GLY A 137 -7.24 10.71 13.26
N ILE A 138 -8.05 9.78 12.72
CA ILE A 138 -8.55 9.85 11.35
C ILE A 138 -9.84 10.68 11.32
N GLU A 139 -9.92 11.59 10.38
CA GLU A 139 -11.07 12.46 10.18
C GLU A 139 -12.38 11.67 9.96
N LYS A 140 -13.48 12.18 10.53
CA LYS A 140 -14.82 11.58 10.38
C LYS A 140 -15.18 11.44 8.88
N GLY A 141 -15.67 10.27 8.50
CA GLY A 141 -16.08 9.98 7.12
C GLY A 141 -14.98 9.44 6.21
N LYS A 142 -13.72 9.56 6.58
CA LYS A 142 -12.62 8.96 5.81
C LYS A 142 -12.61 7.43 5.93
N SER A 143 -12.16 6.75 4.88
CA SER A 143 -11.96 5.30 4.88
C SER A 143 -10.87 4.91 5.88
N ILE A 144 -11.08 3.82 6.62
CA ILE A 144 -10.06 3.23 7.50
C ILE A 144 -9.13 2.28 6.76
N ARG A 145 -9.51 1.80 5.57
CA ARG A 145 -8.75 0.77 4.81
C ARG A 145 -7.29 1.13 4.55
N PRO A 146 -6.92 2.38 4.20
CA PRO A 146 -5.51 2.75 4.00
C PRO A 146 -4.62 2.63 5.26
N TYR A 147 -5.23 2.48 6.43
CA TYR A 147 -4.55 2.39 7.72
C TYR A 147 -4.52 0.96 8.30
N LEU A 148 -5.11 0.00 7.58
CA LEU A 148 -5.09 -1.41 7.95
C LEU A 148 -3.84 -2.09 7.38
N SER A 149 -3.39 -3.18 8.01
CA SER A 149 -2.34 -4.02 7.45
C SER A 149 -2.82 -4.77 6.22
N ASP A 150 -1.88 -5.22 5.37
CA ASP A 150 -2.17 -6.02 4.18
C ASP A 150 -2.96 -7.28 4.53
N GLU A 151 -2.62 -7.93 5.64
CA GLU A 151 -3.32 -9.10 6.17
C GLU A 151 -4.76 -8.77 6.57
N GLN A 152 -4.97 -7.68 7.32
CA GLN A 152 -6.30 -7.23 7.71
C GLN A 152 -7.19 -6.91 6.51
N ILE A 153 -6.62 -6.28 5.48
CA ILE A 153 -7.34 -5.95 4.24
C ILE A 153 -7.71 -7.23 3.48
N THR A 154 -6.80 -8.20 3.39
CA THR A 154 -7.03 -9.48 2.71
C THR A 154 -8.15 -10.27 3.41
N ILE A 155 -8.12 -10.35 4.73
CA ILE A 155 -9.17 -11.00 5.52
C ILE A 155 -10.51 -10.27 5.34
N LEU A 156 -10.51 -8.94 5.42
CA LEU A 156 -11.71 -8.12 5.25
C LEU A 156 -12.36 -8.31 3.88
N ASP A 157 -11.55 -8.30 2.80
CA ASP A 157 -12.03 -8.53 1.43
C ASP A 157 -12.63 -9.93 1.29
N THR A 158 -11.97 -10.94 1.84
CA THR A 158 -12.45 -12.32 1.81
C THR A 158 -13.77 -12.48 2.57
N LEU A 159 -13.85 -11.95 3.80
CA LEU A 159 -15.09 -12.00 4.59
C LEU A 159 -16.23 -11.21 3.93
N GLN A 160 -15.94 -10.09 3.30
CA GLN A 160 -16.93 -9.30 2.57
C GLN A 160 -17.54 -10.10 1.41
N LYS A 161 -16.73 -10.83 0.64
CA LYS A 161 -17.19 -11.72 -0.44
C LYS A 161 -18.09 -12.85 0.09
N VAL A 162 -17.68 -13.46 1.19
CA VAL A 162 -18.48 -14.51 1.84
C VAL A 162 -19.80 -13.96 2.36
N ASP A 163 -19.79 -12.77 2.98
CA ASP A 163 -20.98 -12.14 3.54
C ASP A 163 -21.99 -11.73 2.46
N VAL A 164 -21.53 -11.32 1.27
CA VAL A 164 -22.41 -11.08 0.11
C VAL A 164 -23.28 -12.30 -0.19
N GLY A 165 -22.71 -13.51 -0.15
CA GLY A 165 -23.48 -14.75 -0.33
C GLY A 165 -24.36 -15.10 0.87
N LEU A 166 -23.85 -14.89 2.08
CA LEU A 166 -24.57 -15.18 3.31
C LEU A 166 -25.77 -14.26 3.54
N LEU A 167 -25.73 -13.01 3.11
CA LEU A 167 -26.86 -12.07 3.20
C LEU A 167 -28.12 -12.62 2.55
N VAL A 168 -27.98 -13.33 1.43
CA VAL A 168 -29.12 -13.94 0.72
C VAL A 168 -29.54 -15.27 1.35
N ALA A 169 -28.56 -16.08 1.78
CA ALA A 169 -28.82 -17.45 2.25
C ALA A 169 -29.19 -17.52 3.75
N VAL A 170 -28.72 -16.57 4.56
CA VAL A 170 -28.85 -16.57 6.03
C VAL A 170 -29.28 -15.17 6.49
N PRO A 171 -30.59 -14.87 6.50
CA PRO A 171 -31.10 -13.54 6.90
C PRO A 171 -30.75 -13.13 8.32
N ASP A 172 -30.59 -14.11 9.24
CA ASP A 172 -30.28 -13.83 10.66
C ASP A 172 -28.85 -13.29 10.82
N TYR A 173 -28.75 -12.06 11.32
CA TYR A 173 -27.50 -11.36 11.55
C TYR A 173 -26.56 -12.11 12.51
N GLY A 174 -27.11 -12.70 13.58
CA GLY A 174 -26.32 -13.42 14.58
C GLY A 174 -25.71 -14.71 14.02
N GLN A 175 -26.43 -15.41 13.15
CA GLN A 175 -25.91 -16.57 12.44
C GLN A 175 -24.82 -16.19 11.45
N ARG A 176 -25.03 -15.16 10.62
CA ARG A 176 -23.99 -14.68 9.70
C ARG A 176 -22.71 -14.34 10.44
N LYS A 177 -22.82 -13.58 11.52
CA LYS A 177 -21.66 -13.23 12.35
C LYS A 177 -20.90 -14.46 12.82
N ARG A 178 -21.57 -15.49 13.33
CA ARG A 178 -20.92 -16.75 13.78
C ARG A 178 -20.23 -17.48 12.64
N TYR A 179 -20.83 -17.53 11.44
CA TYR A 179 -20.20 -18.12 10.26
C TYR A 179 -18.95 -17.38 9.83
N LEU A 180 -18.99 -16.04 9.80
CA LEU A 180 -17.84 -15.21 9.42
C LEU A 180 -16.71 -15.30 10.45
N GLU A 181 -17.02 -15.32 11.75
CA GLU A 181 -16.04 -15.54 12.81
C GLU A 181 -15.37 -16.92 12.68
N TRP A 182 -16.17 -17.96 12.48
CA TRP A 182 -15.65 -19.32 12.22
C TRP A 182 -14.77 -19.34 10.96
N TYR A 183 -15.23 -18.74 9.86
CA TYR A 183 -14.50 -18.74 8.61
C TYR A 183 -13.17 -18.00 8.73
N LYS A 184 -13.12 -16.87 9.45
CA LYS A 184 -11.87 -16.18 9.77
C LYS A 184 -10.86 -17.11 10.41
N THR A 185 -11.26 -17.95 11.38
CA THR A 185 -10.34 -18.90 12.04
C THR A 185 -9.76 -19.95 11.09
N LYS A 186 -10.42 -20.20 9.95
CA LYS A 186 -9.91 -21.12 8.92
C LYS A 186 -8.92 -20.42 7.98
N ILE A 187 -9.15 -19.15 7.65
CA ILE A 187 -8.22 -18.36 6.84
C ILE A 187 -6.89 -18.17 7.57
N GLU A 188 -6.92 -17.85 8.87
CA GLU A 188 -5.73 -17.58 9.68
C GLU A 188 -4.86 -18.84 9.97
N LYS A 189 -5.37 -20.03 9.69
CA LYS A 189 -4.65 -21.31 9.91
C LYS A 189 -3.99 -21.89 8.66
N ASN A 190 -4.27 -21.30 7.49
CA ASN A 190 -3.70 -21.68 6.21
C ASN A 190 -2.66 -20.65 5.74
#